data_910d793686b7148f856e9297b200e6d8
#
_entry.id   910d793686b7148f856e9297b200e6d8
#
_cell.length_a   1.000
_cell.length_b   1.000
_cell.length_c   1.000
_cell.angle_alpha   90.00
_cell.angle_beta   90.00
_cell.angle_gamma   90.00
#
_symmetry.space_group_name_H-M   'P 1'
#
loop_
_entity.id
_entity.type
_entity.pdbx_description
1 polymer ?
#
loop_
_entity_poly.entity_id
_entity_poly.type
_entity_poly.pdbx_seq_one_letter_code
_entity_poly.pdbx_strand_id
1 'polypeptide(L)'
;MVTFLIYKIIMVVAVFAIALLTGMYSTYAERKIAAFLQDRVGPNRAGPFGILQPVADGVKMFMKEEFIPGFSNKALFILGPALALMIPFMTSVVIPWGGNLHINGHDYALQVTDINIGILYLFGVVSVGVYGIMIGGWASNNKYSLLGAVRASSQMISYELAMGFSIIALVMHTNTLSMGEMAAQQQGWHWNIFYQPLGFLIFIICAFAETNRAPFDLPECESELVGGYHTEYSSMKLGFYLFAEYINMFISSAVIATLYFGGYNMPLIGRFVHDPNWLTILGTCFLFAKIIFFIFVFMWVRWTLPRFRYDQLMNLGWKILMPLALANIAITGILMYLTGRIH
;
A
#
# COMPACT_ATOMS: atom_id res chain seq x y z
N MET A 1 24.99 -8.80 -20.10
CA MET A 1 25.07 -8.15 -18.76
C MET A 1 24.61 -6.69 -18.82
N VAL A 2 25.17 -5.84 -19.70
CA VAL A 2 24.79 -4.40 -19.81
C VAL A 2 23.31 -4.21 -20.16
N THR A 3 22.78 -4.92 -21.15
CA THR A 3 21.36 -4.85 -21.55
C THR A 3 20.41 -5.24 -20.42
N PHE A 4 20.76 -6.26 -19.65
CA PHE A 4 19.98 -6.67 -18.48
C PHE A 4 19.97 -5.58 -17.38
N LEU A 5 21.12 -4.94 -17.11
CA LEU A 5 21.21 -3.86 -16.12
C LEU A 5 20.40 -2.64 -16.55
N ILE A 6 20.51 -2.25 -17.83
CA ILE A 6 19.73 -1.13 -18.40
C ILE A 6 18.22 -1.40 -18.25
N TYR A 7 17.78 -2.60 -18.59
CA TYR A 7 16.37 -3.00 -18.43
C TYR A 7 15.90 -2.87 -16.98
N LYS A 8 16.67 -3.38 -16.01
CA LYS A 8 16.30 -3.29 -14.58
C LYS A 8 16.24 -1.84 -14.09
N ILE A 9 17.16 -0.98 -14.54
CA ILE A 9 17.10 0.45 -14.23
C ILE A 9 15.85 1.09 -14.81
N ILE A 10 15.51 0.80 -16.07
CA ILE A 10 14.29 1.31 -16.71
C ILE A 10 13.04 0.87 -15.93
N MET A 11 12.99 -0.40 -15.50
CA MET A 11 11.87 -0.92 -14.70
C MET A 11 11.74 -0.20 -13.35
N VAL A 12 12.84 0.01 -12.63
CA VAL A 12 12.82 0.76 -11.36
C VAL A 12 12.30 2.18 -11.59
N VAL A 13 12.83 2.89 -12.59
CA VAL A 13 12.39 4.26 -12.92
C VAL A 13 10.92 4.29 -13.33
N ALA A 14 10.45 3.33 -14.12
CA ALA A 14 9.06 3.23 -14.55
C ALA A 14 8.12 3.01 -13.36
N VAL A 15 8.44 2.07 -12.46
CA VAL A 15 7.65 1.79 -11.25
C VAL A 15 7.60 3.02 -10.34
N PHE A 16 8.74 3.70 -10.13
CA PHE A 16 8.78 4.93 -9.34
C PHE A 16 7.94 6.04 -9.97
N ALA A 17 8.06 6.25 -11.28
CA ALA A 17 7.28 7.27 -11.98
C ALA A 17 5.77 6.98 -11.87
N ILE A 18 5.34 5.73 -12.05
CA ILE A 18 3.95 5.34 -11.92
C ILE A 18 3.46 5.53 -10.48
N ALA A 19 4.23 5.12 -9.46
CA ALA A 19 3.87 5.31 -8.06
C ALA A 19 3.75 6.80 -7.69
N LEU A 20 4.68 7.64 -8.17
CA LEU A 20 4.61 9.09 -7.98
C LEU A 20 3.39 9.71 -8.68
N LEU A 21 3.12 9.34 -9.93
CA LEU A 21 1.96 9.84 -10.67
C LEU A 21 0.65 9.40 -10.02
N THR A 22 0.53 8.13 -9.65
CA THR A 22 -0.68 7.63 -8.98
C THR A 22 -0.87 8.25 -7.60
N GLY A 23 0.18 8.43 -6.81
CA GLY A 23 0.14 9.16 -5.55
C GLY A 23 -0.35 10.60 -5.72
N MET A 24 0.20 11.32 -6.72
CA MET A 24 -0.18 12.69 -7.04
C MET A 24 -1.65 12.78 -7.48
N TYR A 25 -2.10 11.95 -8.42
CA TYR A 25 -3.48 11.97 -8.90
C TYR A 25 -4.48 11.37 -7.91
N SER A 26 -4.02 10.56 -6.95
CA SER A 26 -4.87 10.07 -5.85
C SER A 26 -5.38 11.21 -4.97
N THR A 27 -4.61 12.29 -4.78
CA THR A 27 -5.08 13.49 -4.06
C THR A 27 -6.25 14.17 -4.77
N TYR A 28 -6.19 14.25 -6.10
CA TYR A 28 -7.28 14.77 -6.92
C TYR A 28 -8.50 13.85 -6.89
N ALA A 29 -8.27 12.55 -7.08
CA ALA A 29 -9.33 11.53 -7.07
C ALA A 29 -10.10 11.54 -5.74
N GLU A 30 -9.39 11.63 -4.61
CA GLU A 30 -10.01 11.70 -3.29
C GLU A 30 -10.92 12.92 -3.14
N ARG A 31 -10.47 14.10 -3.56
CA ARG A 31 -11.29 15.33 -3.52
C ARG A 31 -12.51 15.24 -4.45
N LYS A 32 -12.39 14.58 -5.60
CA LYS A 32 -13.52 14.36 -6.52
C LYS A 32 -14.51 13.34 -5.97
N ILE A 33 -14.04 12.22 -5.43
CA ILE A 33 -14.89 11.19 -4.83
C ILE A 33 -15.62 11.76 -3.61
N ALA A 34 -14.91 12.49 -2.73
CA ALA A 34 -15.52 13.18 -1.60
C ALA A 34 -16.60 14.17 -2.03
N ALA A 35 -16.33 14.95 -3.07
CA ALA A 35 -17.29 15.90 -3.62
C ALA A 35 -18.54 15.20 -4.18
N PHE A 36 -18.34 14.09 -4.89
CA PHE A 36 -19.42 13.27 -5.43
C PHE A 36 -20.31 12.68 -4.31
N LEU A 37 -19.70 12.15 -3.25
CA LEU A 37 -20.43 11.62 -2.10
C LEU A 37 -21.18 12.69 -1.29
N GLN A 38 -20.76 13.94 -1.38
CA GLN A 38 -21.34 15.08 -0.68
C GLN A 38 -22.20 16.00 -1.57
N ASP A 39 -22.55 15.54 -2.76
CA ASP A 39 -23.36 16.30 -3.75
C ASP A 39 -22.81 17.71 -4.04
N ARG A 40 -21.48 17.86 -4.14
CA ARG A 40 -20.80 19.12 -4.44
C ARG A 40 -19.80 18.99 -5.58
N VAL A 41 -19.49 20.12 -6.21
CA VAL A 41 -18.47 20.17 -7.29
C VAL A 41 -17.08 20.19 -6.66
N GLY A 42 -16.29 19.14 -6.87
CA GLY A 42 -14.90 19.08 -6.45
C GLY A 42 -14.00 20.06 -7.22
N PRO A 43 -12.65 19.93 -7.14
CA PRO A 43 -11.71 20.79 -7.83
C PRO A 43 -12.06 20.91 -9.32
N ASN A 44 -12.27 22.16 -9.81
CA ASN A 44 -12.75 22.40 -11.17
C ASN A 44 -12.02 23.56 -11.87
N ARG A 45 -11.24 24.39 -11.15
CA ARG A 45 -10.65 25.63 -11.69
C ARG A 45 -9.22 25.49 -12.20
N ALA A 46 -8.45 24.53 -11.68
CA ALA A 46 -7.06 24.34 -12.09
C ALA A 46 -6.99 23.44 -13.34
N GLY A 47 -7.00 24.04 -14.51
CA GLY A 47 -7.06 23.34 -15.80
C GLY A 47 -8.43 22.73 -16.12
N PRO A 48 -8.55 21.97 -17.24
CA PRO A 48 -9.81 21.31 -17.59
C PRO A 48 -10.24 20.34 -16.50
N PHE A 49 -11.47 20.51 -15.99
CA PHE A 49 -12.03 19.70 -14.91
C PHE A 49 -11.21 19.63 -13.60
N GLY A 50 -10.20 20.53 -13.43
CA GLY A 50 -9.35 20.54 -12.25
C GLY A 50 -8.17 19.57 -12.27
N ILE A 51 -7.83 18.96 -13.41
CA ILE A 51 -6.77 17.94 -13.54
C ILE A 51 -5.38 18.48 -13.14
N LEU A 52 -5.13 19.78 -13.26
CA LEU A 52 -3.86 20.40 -12.85
C LEU A 52 -3.79 20.75 -11.37
N GLN A 53 -4.83 20.44 -10.58
CA GLN A 53 -4.85 20.72 -9.14
C GLN A 53 -3.69 20.05 -8.37
N PRO A 54 -3.33 18.77 -8.61
CA PRO A 54 -2.20 18.16 -7.91
C PRO A 54 -0.87 18.86 -8.20
N VAL A 55 -0.68 19.35 -9.43
CA VAL A 55 0.51 20.11 -9.81
C VAL A 55 0.57 21.44 -9.06
N ALA A 56 -0.57 22.15 -8.99
CA ALA A 56 -0.68 23.41 -8.24
C ALA A 56 -0.40 23.18 -6.73
N ASP A 57 -0.91 22.09 -6.16
CA ASP A 57 -0.65 21.72 -4.77
C ASP A 57 0.84 21.39 -4.54
N GLY A 58 1.48 20.70 -5.49
CA GLY A 58 2.92 20.42 -5.46
C GLY A 58 3.75 21.72 -5.50
N VAL A 59 3.49 22.60 -6.46
CA VAL A 59 4.16 23.91 -6.57
C VAL A 59 4.00 24.72 -5.29
N LYS A 60 2.80 24.75 -4.71
CA LYS A 60 2.56 25.42 -3.43
C LYS A 60 3.44 24.87 -2.31
N MET A 61 3.63 23.56 -2.22
CA MET A 61 4.49 22.94 -1.21
C MET A 61 5.97 23.30 -1.43
N PHE A 62 6.44 23.37 -2.68
CA PHE A 62 7.80 23.82 -3.01
C PHE A 62 8.05 25.30 -2.69
N MET A 63 7.06 26.16 -2.91
CA MET A 63 7.19 27.61 -2.69
C MET A 63 7.00 28.01 -1.24
N LYS A 64 6.51 27.10 -0.39
CA LYS A 64 6.29 27.38 1.03
C LYS A 64 7.62 27.36 1.78
N GLU A 65 7.78 28.32 2.72
CA GLU A 65 8.97 28.44 3.55
C GLU A 65 9.23 27.16 4.36
N GLU A 66 10.46 26.72 4.37
CA GLU A 66 10.93 25.58 5.12
C GLU A 66 11.33 25.98 6.53
N PHE A 67 10.68 25.41 7.53
CA PHE A 67 10.95 25.68 8.94
C PHE A 67 11.45 24.41 9.63
N ILE A 68 12.49 24.56 10.46
CA ILE A 68 12.99 23.53 11.38
C ILE A 68 13.00 24.12 12.78
N PRO A 69 12.28 23.55 13.76
CA PRO A 69 12.28 24.03 15.13
C PRO A 69 13.69 24.10 15.73
N GLY A 70 14.01 25.20 16.41
CA GLY A 70 15.38 25.43 16.90
C GLY A 70 15.89 24.39 17.91
N PHE A 71 15.00 23.77 18.66
CA PHE A 71 15.31 22.72 19.65
C PHE A 71 15.20 21.29 19.09
N SER A 72 14.96 21.13 17.79
CA SER A 72 14.85 19.83 17.14
C SER A 72 16.22 19.30 16.69
N ASN A 73 16.40 17.97 16.65
CA ASN A 73 17.55 17.36 16.02
C ASN A 73 17.36 17.37 14.49
N LYS A 74 18.09 18.24 13.79
CA LYS A 74 17.96 18.47 12.35
C LYS A 74 18.12 17.20 11.51
N ALA A 75 19.06 16.33 11.85
CA ALA A 75 19.32 15.11 11.09
C ALA A 75 18.14 14.13 11.19
N LEU A 76 17.64 13.88 12.40
CA LEU A 76 16.50 13.01 12.62
C LEU A 76 15.19 13.61 12.07
N PHE A 77 15.04 14.94 12.13
CA PHE A 77 13.89 15.66 11.59
C PHE A 77 13.78 15.51 10.06
N ILE A 78 14.91 15.43 9.34
CA ILE A 78 14.93 15.19 7.89
C ILE A 78 14.80 13.69 7.59
N LEU A 79 15.39 12.83 8.43
CA LEU A 79 15.36 11.38 8.24
C LEU A 79 13.95 10.79 8.31
N GLY A 80 13.09 11.30 9.20
CA GLY A 80 11.71 10.81 9.36
C GLY A 80 10.91 10.80 8.06
N PRO A 81 10.67 11.95 7.41
CA PRO A 81 9.96 12.02 6.13
C PRO A 81 10.64 11.24 5.01
N ALA A 82 11.99 11.21 4.98
CA ALA A 82 12.74 10.46 3.99
C ALA A 82 12.48 8.96 4.11
N LEU A 83 12.53 8.40 5.33
CA LEU A 83 12.20 7.00 5.57
C LEU A 83 10.74 6.70 5.18
N ALA A 84 9.78 7.52 5.63
CA ALA A 84 8.38 7.33 5.31
C ALA A 84 8.11 7.24 3.80
N LEU A 85 8.81 8.07 3.00
CA LEU A 85 8.67 8.07 1.54
C LEU A 85 9.42 6.91 0.87
N MET A 86 10.59 6.50 1.40
CA MET A 86 11.39 5.44 0.79
C MET A 86 10.75 4.05 0.89
N ILE A 87 10.08 3.75 2.00
CA ILE A 87 9.52 2.43 2.28
C ILE A 87 8.56 1.93 1.20
N PRO A 88 7.54 2.69 0.75
CA PRO A 88 6.65 2.26 -0.32
C PRO A 88 7.38 1.91 -1.62
N PHE A 89 8.43 2.65 -1.95
CA PHE A 89 9.23 2.35 -3.14
C PHE A 89 10.02 1.04 -2.99
N MET A 90 10.58 0.78 -1.82
CA MET A 90 11.28 -0.48 -1.55
C MET A 90 10.32 -1.68 -1.60
N THR A 91 9.11 -1.55 -1.09
CA THR A 91 8.08 -2.61 -1.17
C THR A 91 7.63 -2.88 -2.60
N SER A 92 7.61 -1.86 -3.47
CA SER A 92 7.20 -2.00 -4.87
C SER A 92 8.09 -2.91 -5.72
N VAL A 93 9.32 -3.16 -5.28
CA VAL A 93 10.35 -3.92 -6.01
C VAL A 93 9.96 -5.39 -6.20
N VAL A 94 9.28 -5.99 -5.23
CA VAL A 94 8.90 -7.41 -5.26
C VAL A 94 7.53 -7.68 -5.89
N ILE A 95 6.76 -6.63 -6.20
CA ILE A 95 5.43 -6.76 -6.80
C ILE A 95 5.56 -7.15 -8.28
N PRO A 96 4.89 -8.22 -8.74
CA PRO A 96 4.82 -8.59 -10.15
C PRO A 96 3.80 -7.69 -10.87
N TRP A 97 4.29 -6.69 -11.62
CA TRP A 97 3.47 -5.73 -12.34
C TRP A 97 2.87 -6.29 -13.63
N GLY A 98 3.44 -7.38 -14.16
CA GLY A 98 2.95 -8.06 -15.36
C GLY A 98 3.69 -9.38 -15.59
N GLY A 99 3.34 -10.06 -16.66
CA GLY A 99 4.02 -11.25 -17.12
C GLY A 99 5.36 -10.96 -17.81
N ASN A 100 5.80 -11.85 -18.67
CA ASN A 100 7.04 -11.73 -19.44
C ASN A 100 6.76 -11.06 -20.80
N LEU A 101 7.58 -10.08 -21.18
CA LEU A 101 7.60 -9.47 -22.51
C LEU A 101 8.68 -10.14 -23.35
N HIS A 102 8.32 -10.63 -24.52
CA HIS A 102 9.23 -11.24 -25.47
C HIS A 102 9.67 -10.20 -26.50
N ILE A 103 10.88 -9.66 -26.36
CA ILE A 103 11.45 -8.65 -27.26
C ILE A 103 12.77 -9.16 -27.83
N ASN A 104 12.88 -9.24 -29.16
CA ASN A 104 14.09 -9.66 -29.86
C ASN A 104 14.68 -11.03 -29.38
N GLY A 105 13.80 -11.98 -29.03
CA GLY A 105 14.23 -13.31 -28.57
C GLY A 105 14.70 -13.37 -27.11
N HIS A 106 14.51 -12.31 -26.34
CA HIS A 106 14.77 -12.28 -24.90
C HIS A 106 13.48 -12.05 -24.11
N ASP A 107 13.37 -12.72 -22.96
CA ASP A 107 12.25 -12.61 -22.04
C ASP A 107 12.55 -11.58 -20.97
N TYR A 108 11.70 -10.57 -20.87
CA TYR A 108 11.79 -9.50 -19.88
C TYR A 108 10.59 -9.57 -18.94
N ALA A 109 10.82 -10.03 -17.71
CA ALA A 109 9.77 -10.07 -16.68
C ALA A 109 9.40 -8.66 -16.23
N LEU A 110 8.12 -8.29 -16.23
CA LEU A 110 7.64 -7.00 -15.70
C LEU A 110 7.62 -6.99 -14.16
N GLN A 111 8.75 -7.35 -13.57
CA GLN A 111 9.03 -7.35 -12.15
C GLN A 111 10.47 -6.90 -11.93
N VAL A 112 10.71 -6.02 -10.98
CA VAL A 112 12.07 -5.53 -10.71
C VAL A 112 12.95 -6.67 -10.23
N THR A 113 12.49 -7.40 -9.21
CA THR A 113 13.20 -8.58 -8.68
C THR A 113 12.19 -9.60 -8.19
N ASP A 114 12.34 -10.85 -8.61
CA ASP A 114 11.63 -11.98 -8.02
C ASP A 114 12.52 -12.62 -6.95
N ILE A 115 12.02 -12.64 -5.73
CA ILE A 115 12.73 -13.18 -4.56
C ILE A 115 11.87 -14.31 -4.00
N ASN A 116 12.45 -15.48 -3.77
CA ASN A 116 11.74 -16.63 -3.20
C ASN A 116 11.05 -16.33 -1.86
N ILE A 117 11.54 -15.36 -1.11
CA ILE A 117 11.00 -14.88 0.16
C ILE A 117 10.35 -13.49 0.02
N GLY A 118 9.73 -13.19 -1.13
CA GLY A 118 9.19 -11.88 -1.47
C GLY A 118 8.20 -11.32 -0.44
N ILE A 119 7.33 -12.16 0.12
CA ILE A 119 6.39 -11.77 1.17
C ILE A 119 7.13 -11.37 2.47
N LEU A 120 8.12 -12.15 2.89
CA LEU A 120 8.90 -11.82 4.09
C LEU A 120 9.67 -10.50 3.91
N TYR A 121 10.24 -10.27 2.72
CA TYR A 121 10.87 -9.00 2.36
C TYR A 121 9.88 -7.84 2.47
N LEU A 122 8.67 -8.00 1.92
CA LEU A 122 7.63 -6.97 1.95
C LEU A 122 7.31 -6.57 3.39
N PHE A 123 7.03 -7.52 4.27
CA PHE A 123 6.74 -7.24 5.68
C PHE A 123 7.94 -6.61 6.40
N GLY A 124 9.14 -7.14 6.19
CA GLY A 124 10.35 -6.59 6.81
C GLY A 124 10.60 -5.12 6.41
N VAL A 125 10.31 -4.75 5.16
CA VAL A 125 10.45 -3.36 4.70
C VAL A 125 9.32 -2.48 5.27
N VAL A 126 8.07 -2.96 5.27
CA VAL A 126 6.92 -2.23 5.82
C VAL A 126 7.14 -1.93 7.30
N SER A 127 7.63 -2.88 8.10
CA SER A 127 7.95 -2.70 9.52
C SER A 127 8.93 -1.53 9.76
N VAL A 128 9.86 -1.30 8.83
CA VAL A 128 10.79 -0.15 8.92
C VAL A 128 10.04 1.18 8.77
N GLY A 129 8.86 1.19 8.11
CA GLY A 129 8.01 2.38 7.93
C GLY A 129 7.58 3.02 9.24
N VAL A 130 7.35 2.20 10.27
CA VAL A 130 6.97 2.65 11.61
C VAL A 130 8.02 3.60 12.19
N TYR A 131 9.30 3.32 11.95
CA TYR A 131 10.39 4.17 12.44
C TYR A 131 10.40 5.56 11.78
N GLY A 132 9.95 5.69 10.53
CA GLY A 132 9.85 6.99 9.86
C GLY A 132 8.91 7.95 10.62
N ILE A 133 7.76 7.45 11.06
CA ILE A 133 6.78 8.19 11.84
C ILE A 133 7.29 8.46 13.26
N MET A 134 7.84 7.42 13.91
CA MET A 134 8.29 7.53 15.29
C MET A 134 9.48 8.49 15.46
N ILE A 135 10.49 8.39 14.58
CA ILE A 135 11.65 9.28 14.57
C ILE A 135 11.23 10.72 14.27
N GLY A 136 10.31 10.92 13.31
CA GLY A 136 9.81 12.24 12.96
C GLY A 136 9.08 12.93 14.11
N GLY A 137 8.16 12.22 14.78
CA GLY A 137 7.46 12.76 15.93
C GLY A 137 8.37 13.05 17.13
N TRP A 138 9.36 12.18 17.37
CA TRP A 138 10.35 12.38 18.43
C TRP A 138 11.29 13.56 18.13
N ALA A 139 11.80 13.65 16.91
CA ALA A 139 12.71 14.71 16.47
C ALA A 139 12.06 16.12 16.52
N SER A 140 10.74 16.20 16.42
CA SER A 140 9.98 17.46 16.47
C SER A 140 10.05 18.17 17.82
N ASN A 141 10.46 17.49 18.89
CA ASN A 141 10.55 18.01 20.26
C ASN A 141 9.24 18.67 20.76
N ASN A 142 8.10 18.15 20.29
CA ASN A 142 6.77 18.58 20.69
C ASN A 142 6.02 17.40 21.34
N LYS A 143 5.38 17.66 22.50
CA LYS A 143 4.65 16.62 23.26
C LYS A 143 3.50 16.00 22.46
N TYR A 144 2.76 16.81 21.71
CA TYR A 144 1.66 16.34 20.87
C TYR A 144 2.16 15.51 19.69
N SER A 145 3.26 15.93 19.07
CA SER A 145 3.91 15.22 17.99
C SER A 145 4.42 13.85 18.43
N LEU A 146 5.06 13.78 19.61
CA LEU A 146 5.51 12.53 20.20
C LEU A 146 4.34 11.58 20.54
N LEU A 147 3.27 12.09 21.16
CA LEU A 147 2.08 11.30 21.46
C LEU A 147 1.42 10.76 20.18
N GLY A 148 1.31 11.57 19.13
CA GLY A 148 0.81 11.15 17.82
C GLY A 148 1.65 10.04 17.22
N ALA A 149 2.98 10.18 17.25
CA ALA A 149 3.91 9.16 16.74
C ALA A 149 3.82 7.84 17.52
N VAL A 150 3.73 7.87 18.84
CA VAL A 150 3.58 6.66 19.67
C VAL A 150 2.25 5.96 19.40
N ARG A 151 1.15 6.71 19.26
CA ARG A 151 -0.17 6.16 18.92
C ARG A 151 -0.14 5.49 17.53
N ALA A 152 0.44 6.17 16.52
CA ALA A 152 0.61 5.63 15.17
C ALA A 152 1.43 4.34 15.17
N SER A 153 2.58 4.36 15.81
CA SER A 153 3.46 3.19 15.89
C SER A 153 2.80 2.01 16.58
N SER A 154 2.08 2.25 17.67
CA SER A 154 1.33 1.19 18.38
C SER A 154 0.25 0.58 17.51
N GLN A 155 -0.45 1.39 16.72
CA GLN A 155 -1.44 0.93 15.76
C GLN A 155 -0.79 0.05 14.69
N MET A 156 0.21 0.55 13.97
CA MET A 156 0.86 -0.15 12.87
C MET A 156 1.41 -1.51 13.33
N ILE A 157 2.20 -1.56 14.42
CA ILE A 157 2.76 -2.80 14.96
C ILE A 157 1.67 -3.81 15.33
N SER A 158 0.57 -3.35 15.95
CA SER A 158 -0.52 -4.24 16.38
C SER A 158 -1.26 -4.87 15.20
N TYR A 159 -1.51 -4.09 14.15
CA TYR A 159 -2.21 -4.57 12.96
C TYR A 159 -1.31 -5.36 12.01
N GLU A 160 -0.01 -5.06 11.98
CA GLU A 160 0.99 -5.81 11.23
C GLU A 160 1.06 -7.29 11.69
N LEU A 161 0.96 -7.55 12.99
CA LEU A 161 0.91 -8.93 13.51
C LEU A 161 -0.32 -9.70 12.99
N ALA A 162 -1.52 -9.10 13.05
CA ALA A 162 -2.73 -9.74 12.57
C ALA A 162 -2.69 -9.96 11.05
N MET A 163 -2.13 -8.99 10.31
CA MET A 163 -1.92 -9.07 8.86
C MET A 163 -0.95 -10.20 8.51
N GLY A 164 0.17 -10.32 9.24
CA GLY A 164 1.15 -11.40 9.08
C GLY A 164 0.52 -12.78 9.27
N PHE A 165 -0.27 -12.98 10.33
CA PHE A 165 -0.99 -14.24 10.54
C PHE A 165 -2.00 -14.56 9.43
N SER A 166 -2.69 -13.56 8.89
CA SER A 166 -3.61 -13.78 7.76
C SER A 166 -2.89 -14.29 6.52
N ILE A 167 -1.68 -13.79 6.28
CA ILE A 167 -0.85 -14.23 5.15
C ILE A 167 -0.22 -15.61 5.39
N ILE A 168 0.10 -15.98 6.63
CA ILE A 168 0.58 -17.35 6.91
C ILE A 168 -0.44 -18.38 6.42
N ALA A 169 -1.74 -18.17 6.67
CA ALA A 169 -2.79 -19.05 6.16
C ALA A 169 -2.81 -19.11 4.62
N LEU A 170 -2.55 -17.97 3.95
CA LEU A 170 -2.44 -17.91 2.50
C LEU A 170 -1.20 -18.66 1.99
N VAL A 171 -0.04 -18.46 2.62
CA VAL A 171 1.21 -19.15 2.31
C VAL A 171 1.08 -20.66 2.47
N MET A 172 0.41 -21.12 3.53
CA MET A 172 0.11 -22.54 3.69
C MET A 172 -0.69 -23.10 2.51
N HIS A 173 -1.69 -22.34 2.01
CA HIS A 173 -2.49 -22.77 0.87
C HIS A 173 -1.70 -22.79 -0.45
N THR A 174 -0.87 -21.78 -0.70
CA THR A 174 -0.10 -21.63 -1.95
C THR A 174 1.25 -22.33 -1.95
N ASN A 175 1.75 -22.68 -0.77
CA ASN A 175 3.05 -23.33 -0.53
C ASN A 175 4.25 -22.58 -1.15
N THR A 176 4.15 -21.25 -1.26
CA THR A 176 5.22 -20.37 -1.75
C THR A 176 5.22 -19.02 -1.03
N LEU A 177 6.41 -18.41 -0.91
CA LEU A 177 6.59 -17.05 -0.40
C LEU A 177 6.91 -16.05 -1.52
N SER A 178 7.08 -16.52 -2.77
CA SER A 178 7.28 -15.66 -3.93
C SER A 178 5.96 -15.05 -4.38
N MET A 179 5.93 -13.73 -4.51
CA MET A 179 4.75 -13.02 -5.01
C MET A 179 4.48 -13.32 -6.49
N GLY A 180 5.53 -13.55 -7.27
CA GLY A 180 5.42 -13.92 -8.69
C GLY A 180 4.76 -15.29 -8.86
N GLU A 181 5.19 -16.30 -8.10
CA GLU A 181 4.59 -17.63 -8.11
C GLU A 181 3.15 -17.62 -7.60
N MET A 182 2.87 -16.88 -6.54
CA MET A 182 1.49 -16.73 -6.06
C MET A 182 0.56 -16.12 -7.10
N ALA A 183 1.01 -15.11 -7.84
CA ALA A 183 0.24 -14.56 -8.94
C ALA A 183 0.05 -15.58 -10.06
N ALA A 184 1.11 -16.32 -10.42
CA ALA A 184 1.08 -17.32 -11.49
C ALA A 184 0.13 -18.50 -11.18
N GLN A 185 0.02 -18.92 -9.91
CA GLN A 185 -0.90 -19.99 -9.49
C GLN A 185 -2.38 -19.61 -9.64
N GLN A 186 -2.72 -18.32 -9.55
CA GLN A 186 -4.09 -17.81 -9.64
C GLN A 186 -4.53 -17.62 -11.10
N GLN A 187 -4.54 -18.66 -11.89
CA GLN A 187 -5.00 -18.61 -13.29
C GLN A 187 -6.54 -18.72 -13.39
N GLY A 188 -7.12 -18.01 -14.35
CA GLY A 188 -8.56 -18.03 -14.58
C GLY A 188 -9.36 -17.47 -13.38
N TRP A 189 -10.29 -18.26 -12.88
CA TRP A 189 -11.13 -17.91 -11.72
C TRP A 189 -10.64 -18.47 -10.38
N HIS A 190 -9.45 -19.08 -10.35
CA HIS A 190 -8.87 -19.65 -9.13
C HIS A 190 -8.18 -18.58 -8.28
N TRP A 191 -8.92 -17.54 -7.91
CA TRP A 191 -8.40 -16.46 -7.06
C TRP A 191 -8.37 -16.90 -5.59
N ASN A 192 -7.34 -16.51 -4.89
CA ASN A 192 -7.14 -16.86 -3.48
C ASN A 192 -8.25 -16.34 -2.56
N ILE A 193 -8.98 -15.29 -2.95
CA ILE A 193 -10.12 -14.78 -2.19
C ILE A 193 -11.21 -15.84 -1.98
N PHE A 194 -11.41 -16.76 -2.93
CA PHE A 194 -12.41 -17.82 -2.81
C PHE A 194 -11.98 -18.93 -1.85
N TYR A 195 -10.66 -19.17 -1.72
CA TYR A 195 -10.09 -20.17 -0.83
C TYR A 195 -9.83 -19.62 0.57
N GLN A 196 -9.55 -18.31 0.70
CA GLN A 196 -9.18 -17.64 1.95
C GLN A 196 -10.00 -16.35 2.16
N PRO A 197 -11.36 -16.41 2.20
CA PRO A 197 -12.18 -15.21 2.34
C PRO A 197 -11.99 -14.52 3.69
N LEU A 198 -11.82 -15.29 4.77
CA LEU A 198 -11.56 -14.74 6.11
C LEU A 198 -10.18 -14.08 6.18
N GLY A 199 -9.16 -14.72 5.58
CA GLY A 199 -7.82 -14.14 5.46
C GLY A 199 -7.82 -12.82 4.70
N PHE A 200 -8.57 -12.73 3.60
CA PHE A 200 -8.75 -11.49 2.84
C PHE A 200 -9.41 -10.39 3.68
N LEU A 201 -10.47 -10.70 4.41
CA LEU A 201 -11.20 -9.72 5.24
C LEU A 201 -10.28 -9.16 6.34
N ILE A 202 -9.51 -10.02 7.02
CA ILE A 202 -8.53 -9.58 8.01
C ILE A 202 -7.46 -8.72 7.35
N PHE A 203 -6.93 -9.16 6.21
CA PHE A 203 -5.87 -8.45 5.49
C PHE A 203 -6.30 -7.04 5.06
N ILE A 204 -7.49 -6.88 4.47
CA ILE A 204 -7.96 -5.57 4.02
C ILE A 204 -8.18 -4.61 5.18
N ILE A 205 -8.71 -5.07 6.33
CA ILE A 205 -8.86 -4.24 7.53
C ILE A 205 -7.49 -3.80 8.05
N CYS A 206 -6.51 -4.71 8.09
CA CYS A 206 -5.15 -4.38 8.51
C CYS A 206 -4.45 -3.43 7.53
N ALA A 207 -4.70 -3.56 6.22
CA ALA A 207 -4.17 -2.66 5.20
C ALA A 207 -4.68 -1.22 5.37
N PHE A 208 -5.95 -1.02 5.78
CA PHE A 208 -6.46 0.31 6.15
C PHE A 208 -5.72 0.89 7.36
N ALA A 209 -5.43 0.07 8.36
CA ALA A 209 -4.71 0.51 9.56
C ALA A 209 -3.24 0.84 9.25
N GLU A 210 -2.61 0.10 8.33
CA GLU A 210 -1.23 0.29 7.89
C GLU A 210 -1.05 1.59 7.09
N THR A 211 -2.05 1.94 6.28
CA THR A 211 -2.02 3.18 5.49
C THR A 211 -2.39 4.43 6.30
N ASN A 212 -2.65 4.30 7.62
CA ASN A 212 -3.07 5.39 8.52
C ASN A 212 -4.27 6.19 7.97
N ARG A 213 -5.18 5.54 7.24
CA ARG A 213 -6.37 6.19 6.66
C ARG A 213 -7.60 5.96 7.52
N ALA A 214 -8.50 6.94 7.54
CA ALA A 214 -9.78 6.76 8.21
C ALA A 214 -10.48 5.48 7.70
N PRO A 215 -11.06 4.66 8.61
CA PRO A 215 -11.43 4.94 10.00
C PRO A 215 -10.29 4.80 11.04
N PHE A 216 -9.07 4.41 10.64
CA PHE A 216 -7.90 4.16 11.49
C PHE A 216 -6.91 5.33 11.55
N ASP A 217 -7.37 6.55 11.33
CA ASP A 217 -6.56 7.78 11.26
C ASP A 217 -6.37 8.41 12.65
N LEU A 218 -5.70 7.68 13.53
CA LEU A 218 -5.33 8.15 14.86
C LEU A 218 -4.10 9.06 14.90
N PRO A 219 -3.14 8.92 13.96
CA PRO A 219 -1.95 9.78 13.93
C PRO A 219 -2.24 11.25 13.68
N GLU A 220 -3.27 11.53 12.85
CA GLU A 220 -3.66 12.90 12.43
C GLU A 220 -4.77 13.50 13.25
N CYS A 221 -5.23 12.86 14.32
CA CYS A 221 -6.42 13.23 15.08
C CYS A 221 -6.43 14.73 15.47
N GLU A 222 -6.87 15.61 14.56
CA GLU A 222 -6.85 17.08 14.72
C GLU A 222 -7.60 17.52 15.97
N SER A 223 -8.68 16.82 16.32
CA SER A 223 -9.48 17.14 17.50
C SER A 223 -8.79 16.81 18.82
N GLU A 224 -7.80 15.90 18.83
CA GLU A 224 -7.12 15.46 20.06
C GLU A 224 -5.64 15.88 20.11
N LEU A 225 -4.94 15.90 18.98
CA LEU A 225 -3.48 16.04 18.89
C LEU A 225 -3.00 17.19 17.99
N VAL A 226 -3.88 18.13 17.63
CA VAL A 226 -3.60 19.29 16.75
C VAL A 226 -3.29 18.89 15.30
N GLY A 227 -2.29 18.09 15.05
CA GLY A 227 -1.90 17.54 13.74
C GLY A 227 -1.08 16.26 13.90
N GLY A 228 -1.02 15.72 15.14
CA GLY A 228 -0.31 14.48 15.40
C GLY A 228 1.20 14.58 15.14
N TYR A 229 1.81 13.53 14.58
CA TYR A 229 3.26 13.42 14.41
C TYR A 229 3.85 14.47 13.46
N HIS A 230 3.07 15.04 12.55
CA HIS A 230 3.53 16.01 11.54
C HIS A 230 3.27 17.48 11.92
N THR A 231 2.84 17.76 13.16
CA THR A 231 2.46 19.12 13.63
C THR A 231 3.53 20.18 13.37
N GLU A 232 4.81 19.84 13.54
CA GLU A 232 5.94 20.77 13.35
C GLU A 232 6.49 20.78 11.92
N TYR A 233 5.99 19.92 11.05
CA TYR A 233 6.47 19.82 9.68
C TYR A 233 5.79 20.83 8.77
N SER A 234 6.57 21.44 7.88
CA SER A 234 6.08 22.37 6.85
C SER A 234 6.74 22.10 5.50
N SER A 235 6.27 22.78 4.44
CA SER A 235 6.86 22.71 3.09
C SER A 235 6.91 21.27 2.57
N MET A 236 7.97 20.93 1.83
CA MET A 236 8.15 19.60 1.22
C MET A 236 8.32 18.47 2.25
N LYS A 237 8.82 18.75 3.44
CA LYS A 237 8.93 17.72 4.49
C LYS A 237 7.57 17.20 4.94
N LEU A 238 6.58 18.09 5.10
CA LEU A 238 5.19 17.71 5.30
C LEU A 238 4.64 17.01 4.06
N GLY A 239 4.97 17.55 2.87
CA GLY A 239 4.56 16.95 1.60
C GLY A 239 5.01 15.50 1.47
N PHE A 240 6.21 15.14 1.91
CA PHE A 240 6.71 13.76 1.86
C PHE A 240 5.91 12.79 2.74
N TYR A 241 5.49 13.18 3.92
CA TYR A 241 4.61 12.36 4.75
C TYR A 241 3.26 12.13 4.09
N LEU A 242 2.58 13.20 3.69
CA LEU A 242 1.27 13.12 3.03
C LEU A 242 1.36 12.31 1.72
N PHE A 243 2.44 12.48 0.97
CA PHE A 243 2.66 11.77 -0.28
C PHE A 243 2.96 10.28 -0.05
N ALA A 244 3.72 9.96 0.99
CA ALA A 244 4.00 8.59 1.39
C ALA A 244 2.72 7.80 1.69
N GLU A 245 1.72 8.41 2.33
CA GLU A 245 0.43 7.77 2.60
C GLU A 245 -0.31 7.38 1.32
N TYR A 246 -0.34 8.27 0.31
CA TYR A 246 -0.97 7.95 -0.98
C TYR A 246 -0.22 6.87 -1.75
N ILE A 247 1.11 6.86 -1.70
CA ILE A 247 1.91 5.80 -2.31
C ILE A 247 1.72 4.49 -1.55
N ASN A 248 1.67 4.50 -0.21
CA ASN A 248 1.35 3.32 0.58
C ASN A 248 -0.02 2.73 0.22
N MET A 249 -1.04 3.57 0.02
CA MET A 249 -2.36 3.13 -0.44
C MET A 249 -2.29 2.47 -1.81
N PHE A 250 -1.50 3.02 -2.75
CA PHE A 250 -1.27 2.42 -4.07
C PHE A 250 -0.58 1.06 -3.95
N ILE A 251 0.49 0.95 -3.15
CA ILE A 251 1.23 -0.30 -2.93
C ILE A 251 0.38 -1.34 -2.22
N SER A 252 -0.35 -0.97 -1.17
CA SER A 252 -1.27 -1.88 -0.47
C SER A 252 -2.35 -2.41 -1.41
N SER A 253 -2.89 -1.57 -2.29
CA SER A 253 -3.85 -1.96 -3.33
C SER A 253 -3.22 -2.95 -4.33
N ALA A 254 -1.97 -2.76 -4.72
CA ALA A 254 -1.24 -3.67 -5.61
C ALA A 254 -0.96 -5.02 -4.94
N VAL A 255 -0.60 -5.01 -3.65
CA VAL A 255 -0.40 -6.23 -2.84
C VAL A 255 -1.71 -7.01 -2.71
N ILE A 256 -2.83 -6.35 -2.38
CA ILE A 256 -4.15 -6.98 -2.31
C ILE A 256 -4.51 -7.62 -3.65
N ALA A 257 -4.35 -6.88 -4.75
CA ALA A 257 -4.65 -7.38 -6.10
C ALA A 257 -3.80 -8.60 -6.47
N THR A 258 -2.54 -8.62 -6.06
CA THR A 258 -1.60 -9.71 -6.37
C THR A 258 -1.89 -10.95 -5.52
N LEU A 259 -2.07 -10.79 -4.20
CA LEU A 259 -2.23 -11.91 -3.27
C LEU A 259 -3.59 -12.59 -3.36
N TYR A 260 -4.67 -11.83 -3.56
CA TYR A 260 -6.03 -12.34 -3.45
C TYR A 260 -6.83 -12.36 -4.75
N PHE A 261 -6.48 -11.52 -5.73
CA PHE A 261 -7.23 -11.34 -6.98
C PHE A 261 -6.45 -11.73 -8.25
N GLY A 262 -5.42 -12.55 -8.12
CA GLY A 262 -4.68 -13.10 -9.25
C GLY A 262 -3.74 -12.14 -9.96
N GLY A 263 -3.39 -11.00 -9.35
CA GLY A 263 -2.43 -10.06 -9.91
C GLY A 263 -2.77 -9.64 -11.35
N TYR A 264 -1.82 -9.82 -12.25
CA TYR A 264 -1.95 -9.52 -13.67
C TYR A 264 -2.73 -10.58 -14.46
N ASN A 265 -3.08 -11.73 -13.86
CA ASN A 265 -3.84 -12.77 -14.56
C ASN A 265 -5.27 -12.32 -14.80
N MET A 266 -5.67 -12.29 -16.05
CA MET A 266 -7.02 -11.97 -16.48
C MET A 266 -7.77 -13.23 -16.87
N PRO A 267 -8.93 -13.54 -16.25
CA PRO A 267 -9.73 -14.70 -16.66
C PRO A 267 -10.23 -14.53 -18.10
N LEU A 268 -10.24 -15.62 -18.85
CA LEU A 268 -10.73 -15.74 -20.22
C LEU A 268 -9.92 -15.06 -21.34
N ILE A 269 -8.93 -14.19 -21.04
CA ILE A 269 -8.25 -13.43 -22.08
C ILE A 269 -7.43 -14.33 -23.02
N GLY A 270 -6.87 -15.42 -22.52
CA GLY A 270 -6.14 -16.40 -23.33
C GLY A 270 -6.98 -17.10 -24.41
N ARG A 271 -8.31 -16.96 -24.38
CA ARG A 271 -9.21 -17.46 -25.45
C ARG A 271 -9.29 -16.51 -26.64
N PHE A 272 -9.02 -15.22 -26.44
CA PHE A 272 -9.18 -14.18 -27.47
C PHE A 272 -7.85 -13.65 -27.99
N VAL A 273 -6.80 -13.69 -27.18
CA VAL A 273 -5.47 -13.16 -27.53
C VAL A 273 -4.45 -14.28 -27.44
N HIS A 274 -3.80 -14.57 -28.58
CA HIS A 274 -2.80 -15.64 -28.70
C HIS A 274 -1.37 -15.10 -28.63
N ASP A 275 -1.17 -13.81 -28.92
CA ASP A 275 0.15 -13.19 -28.87
C ASP A 275 0.60 -12.95 -27.42
N PRO A 276 1.76 -13.51 -27.00
CA PRO A 276 2.22 -13.44 -25.61
C PRO A 276 2.46 -12.00 -25.13
N ASN A 277 2.94 -11.10 -26.00
CA ASN A 277 3.18 -9.70 -25.65
C ASN A 277 1.89 -8.92 -25.40
N TRP A 278 0.87 -9.12 -26.24
CA TRP A 278 -0.44 -8.50 -26.03
C TRP A 278 -1.11 -9.03 -24.76
N LEU A 279 -0.96 -10.32 -24.48
CA LEU A 279 -1.48 -10.91 -23.24
C LEU A 279 -0.83 -10.30 -22.00
N THR A 280 0.49 -10.07 -22.04
CA THR A 280 1.22 -9.42 -20.95
C THR A 280 0.80 -7.96 -20.76
N ILE A 281 0.65 -7.17 -21.84
CA ILE A 281 0.22 -5.78 -21.78
C ILE A 281 -1.21 -5.67 -21.20
N LEU A 282 -2.14 -6.48 -21.72
CA LEU A 282 -3.52 -6.48 -21.24
C LEU A 282 -3.62 -6.97 -19.78
N GLY A 283 -2.80 -7.95 -19.40
CA GLY A 283 -2.69 -8.40 -18.00
C GLY A 283 -2.22 -7.28 -17.08
N THR A 284 -1.20 -6.52 -17.49
CA THR A 284 -0.73 -5.34 -16.74
C THR A 284 -1.82 -4.29 -16.62
N CYS A 285 -2.53 -3.97 -17.70
CA CYS A 285 -3.67 -3.03 -17.65
C CYS A 285 -4.78 -3.52 -16.70
N PHE A 286 -5.02 -4.83 -16.67
CA PHE A 286 -6.02 -5.42 -15.76
C PHE A 286 -5.58 -5.34 -14.29
N LEU A 287 -4.28 -5.53 -14.01
CA LEU A 287 -3.74 -5.29 -12.67
C LEU A 287 -3.96 -3.84 -12.24
N PHE A 288 -3.64 -2.88 -13.10
CA PHE A 288 -3.88 -1.46 -12.79
C PHE A 288 -5.36 -1.14 -12.59
N ALA A 289 -6.27 -1.76 -13.33
CA ALA A 289 -7.70 -1.61 -13.12
C ALA A 289 -8.13 -2.10 -11.72
N LYS A 290 -7.60 -3.25 -11.25
CA LYS A 290 -7.82 -3.75 -9.88
C LYS A 290 -7.25 -2.79 -8.83
N ILE A 291 -6.04 -2.27 -9.05
CA ILE A 291 -5.40 -1.30 -8.15
C ILE A 291 -6.27 -0.04 -8.01
N ILE A 292 -6.74 0.53 -9.13
CA ILE A 292 -7.62 1.70 -9.13
C ILE A 292 -8.92 1.41 -8.40
N PHE A 293 -9.49 0.21 -8.58
CA PHE A 293 -10.68 -0.23 -7.84
C PHE A 293 -10.43 -0.24 -6.33
N PHE A 294 -9.32 -0.81 -5.85
CA PHE A 294 -9.01 -0.81 -4.42
C PHE A 294 -8.70 0.59 -3.88
N ILE A 295 -8.01 1.44 -4.64
CA ILE A 295 -7.81 2.84 -4.27
C ILE A 295 -9.17 3.54 -4.10
N PHE A 296 -10.12 3.29 -5.01
CA PHE A 296 -11.49 3.80 -4.88
C PHE A 296 -12.15 3.28 -3.60
N VAL A 297 -12.02 1.99 -3.27
CA VAL A 297 -12.55 1.40 -2.02
C VAL A 297 -11.94 2.07 -0.79
N PHE A 298 -10.62 2.30 -0.77
CA PHE A 298 -9.94 3.04 0.31
C PHE A 298 -10.51 4.44 0.50
N MET A 299 -10.72 5.17 -0.60
CA MET A 299 -11.28 6.53 -0.55
C MET A 299 -12.76 6.50 -0.15
N TRP A 300 -13.54 5.55 -0.64
CA TRP A 300 -14.95 5.42 -0.31
C TRP A 300 -15.16 5.13 1.18
N VAL A 301 -14.43 4.18 1.73
CA VAL A 301 -14.46 3.86 3.16
C VAL A 301 -14.08 5.06 4.01
N ARG A 302 -13.05 5.82 3.62
CA ARG A 302 -12.62 7.03 4.34
C ARG A 302 -13.74 8.05 4.51
N TRP A 303 -14.58 8.24 3.50
CA TRP A 303 -15.63 9.25 3.50
C TRP A 303 -17.00 8.74 3.97
N THR A 304 -17.13 7.45 4.28
CA THR A 304 -18.39 6.85 4.72
C THR A 304 -18.37 6.37 6.16
N LEU A 305 -17.23 5.85 6.64
CA LEU A 305 -17.14 5.31 8.00
C LEU A 305 -16.65 6.37 8.99
N PRO A 306 -17.22 6.40 10.21
CA PRO A 306 -16.74 7.24 11.29
C PRO A 306 -15.37 6.75 11.79
N ARG A 307 -14.58 7.66 12.35
CA ARG A 307 -13.28 7.36 12.96
C ARG A 307 -13.46 6.54 14.24
N PHE A 308 -12.58 5.55 14.43
CA PHE A 308 -12.51 4.78 15.68
C PHE A 308 -11.76 5.54 16.77
N ARG A 309 -12.14 5.28 18.02
CA ARG A 309 -11.38 5.73 19.19
C ARG A 309 -10.21 4.77 19.44
N TYR A 310 -9.10 5.26 20.05
CA TYR A 310 -7.88 4.48 20.23
C TYR A 310 -8.10 3.12 20.93
N ASP A 311 -8.88 3.11 22.03
CA ASP A 311 -9.20 1.90 22.76
C ASP A 311 -10.03 0.88 21.94
N GLN A 312 -10.97 1.35 21.11
CA GLN A 312 -11.76 0.51 20.21
C GLN A 312 -10.85 -0.13 19.14
N LEU A 313 -9.95 0.67 18.58
CA LEU A 313 -9.00 0.22 17.58
C LEU A 313 -8.06 -0.84 18.13
N MET A 314 -7.45 -0.61 19.30
CA MET A 314 -6.56 -1.59 19.93
C MET A 314 -7.31 -2.86 20.34
N ASN A 315 -8.54 -2.77 20.82
CA ASN A 315 -9.38 -3.93 21.11
C ASN A 315 -9.73 -4.73 19.83
N LEU A 316 -10.02 -4.05 18.72
CA LEU A 316 -10.28 -4.69 17.43
C LEU A 316 -9.06 -5.50 16.97
N GLY A 317 -7.86 -4.92 17.00
CA GLY A 317 -6.62 -5.59 16.61
C GLY A 317 -6.31 -6.82 17.45
N TRP A 318 -6.22 -6.63 18.79
CA TRP A 318 -5.76 -7.68 19.68
C TRP A 318 -6.81 -8.72 20.07
N LYS A 319 -8.07 -8.29 20.31
CA LYS A 319 -9.12 -9.19 20.82
C LYS A 319 -9.98 -9.81 19.73
N ILE A 320 -10.00 -9.25 18.52
CA ILE A 320 -10.84 -9.73 17.42
C ILE A 320 -9.99 -10.24 16.27
N LEU A 321 -9.18 -9.36 15.64
CA LEU A 321 -8.47 -9.72 14.40
C LEU A 321 -7.37 -10.77 14.66
N MET A 322 -6.59 -10.62 15.71
CA MET A 322 -5.51 -11.56 16.03
C MET A 322 -6.03 -12.98 16.33
N PRO A 323 -7.03 -13.20 17.23
CA PRO A 323 -7.62 -14.52 17.42
C PRO A 323 -8.29 -15.10 16.18
N LEU A 324 -8.96 -14.25 15.36
CA LEU A 324 -9.56 -14.70 14.11
C LEU A 324 -8.49 -15.12 13.09
N ALA A 325 -7.36 -14.43 13.01
CA ALA A 325 -6.26 -14.80 12.14
C ALA A 325 -5.62 -16.14 12.57
N LEU A 326 -5.43 -16.36 13.86
CA LEU A 326 -4.97 -17.65 14.39
C LEU A 326 -5.97 -18.78 14.13
N ALA A 327 -7.26 -18.53 14.32
CA ALA A 327 -8.32 -19.48 13.98
C ALA A 327 -8.31 -19.82 12.48
N ASN A 328 -8.11 -18.81 11.62
CA ASN A 328 -8.01 -19.03 10.18
C ASN A 328 -6.83 -19.94 9.79
N ILE A 329 -5.67 -19.80 10.45
CA ILE A 329 -4.52 -20.69 10.24
C ILE A 329 -4.89 -22.13 10.61
N ALA A 330 -5.51 -22.33 11.79
CA ALA A 330 -5.92 -23.65 12.24
C ALA A 330 -6.94 -24.30 11.31
N ILE A 331 -7.97 -23.55 10.89
CA ILE A 331 -8.97 -24.02 9.94
C ILE A 331 -8.33 -24.40 8.60
N THR A 332 -7.43 -23.56 8.08
CA THR A 332 -6.71 -23.83 6.84
C THR A 332 -5.88 -25.11 6.93
N GLY A 333 -5.15 -25.31 8.04
CA GLY A 333 -4.37 -26.53 8.28
C GLY A 333 -5.25 -27.78 8.32
N ILE A 334 -6.39 -27.73 9.02
CA ILE A 334 -7.35 -28.84 9.07
C ILE A 334 -7.92 -29.15 7.67
N LEU A 335 -8.32 -28.13 6.93
CA LEU A 335 -8.85 -28.31 5.58
C LEU A 335 -7.81 -28.92 4.61
N MET A 336 -6.55 -28.48 4.70
CA MET A 336 -5.46 -29.05 3.89
C MET A 336 -5.19 -30.51 4.25
N TYR A 337 -5.22 -30.87 5.54
CA TYR A 337 -5.09 -32.26 5.99
C TYR A 337 -6.22 -33.12 5.45
N LEU A 338 -7.49 -32.67 5.58
CA LEU A 338 -8.67 -33.41 5.11
C LEU A 338 -8.70 -33.56 3.58
N THR A 339 -8.18 -32.58 2.84
CA THR A 339 -8.11 -32.64 1.36
C THR A 339 -6.90 -33.38 0.81
N GLY A 340 -6.04 -33.93 1.67
CA GLY A 340 -4.83 -34.66 1.28
C GLY A 340 -3.76 -33.81 0.61
N ARG A 341 -3.78 -32.50 0.82
CA ARG A 341 -2.75 -31.59 0.31
C ARG A 341 -1.51 -31.47 1.21
N ILE A 342 -1.57 -32.03 2.39
CA ILE A 342 -0.42 -32.23 3.28
C ILE A 342 -0.08 -33.72 3.23
N HIS A 343 1.10 -34.07 2.74
CA HIS A 343 1.75 -35.37 2.83
C HIS A 343 2.73 -35.39 3.99
#